data_736e9a115d0597df1f6121cb965ad1ba
#
_entry.id   736e9a115d0597df1f6121cb965ad1ba
#
_cell.length_a   1.000
_cell.length_b   1.000
_cell.length_c   1.000
_cell.angle_alpha   90.00
_cell.angle_beta   90.00
_cell.angle_gamma   90.00
#
_symmetry.space_group_name_H-M   'P 1'
#
loop_
_entity.id
_entity.type
_entity.pdbx_description
1 polymer ?
#
loop_
_entity_poly.entity_id
_entity_poly.type
_entity_poly.pdbx_seq_one_letter_code
_entity_poly.pdbx_strand_id
1 'polypeptide(L)'
;MAWNEPGGGDKDPWGGRGDQGPPDLDEAFKKLQQQLAGIFGGGGGCGGGSSGGGFNMSLAGIVAAVLVLAYFGLGVYQVDQQERGVVLRFGKVQEDVVMPGLHWNPPLVDRVELVNVTRLNSLSHKALMLTEDENIVDVSITVQWLVNNPIDYLTRVRQPQVSLDHATESALRHVVGSSGMDQVITDGRAAVAAEVQDRLQTYLNSYNTGIL
;
A
#
# COMPACT_ATOMS: atom_id res chain seq x y z
N MET A 1 -63.84 -30.36 52.04
CA MET A 1 -63.15 -31.65 52.19
C MET A 1 -61.68 -31.42 51.81
N ALA A 2 -60.87 -31.49 52.82
CA ALA A 2 -59.42 -31.39 52.74
C ALA A 2 -58.81 -32.62 52.03
N TRP A 3 -57.75 -32.43 51.32
CA TRP A 3 -56.69 -33.43 51.13
C TRP A 3 -55.40 -32.68 50.94
N ASN A 4 -54.72 -32.69 51.82
CA ASN A 4 -53.42 -32.66 52.48
C ASN A 4 -52.27 -33.07 51.59
N GLU A 5 -51.25 -32.30 51.72
CA GLU A 5 -49.84 -32.63 51.35
C GLU A 5 -49.37 -33.94 52.00
N PRO A 6 -48.20 -34.50 51.55
CA PRO A 6 -46.93 -33.86 51.74
C PRO A 6 -45.83 -34.22 50.74
N GLY A 7 -44.94 -33.32 50.64
CA GLY A 7 -43.52 -33.51 50.98
C GLY A 7 -42.60 -34.26 50.03
N GLY A 8 -41.63 -33.59 49.60
CA GLY A 8 -40.28 -34.09 49.59
C GLY A 8 -39.65 -34.45 48.27
N GLY A 9 -38.68 -33.72 47.89
CA GLY A 9 -37.59 -34.25 47.12
C GLY A 9 -37.45 -33.71 45.68
N ASP A 10 -37.05 -32.48 45.64
CA ASP A 10 -36.37 -31.94 44.47
C ASP A 10 -35.21 -32.81 44.06
N LYS A 11 -35.37 -33.52 43.00
CA LYS A 11 -34.28 -33.95 42.14
C LYS A 11 -34.74 -33.80 40.70
N ASP A 12 -34.52 -32.64 40.16
CA ASP A 12 -34.59 -32.43 38.70
C ASP A 12 -33.61 -33.37 37.98
N PRO A 13 -34.10 -34.32 37.19
CA PRO A 13 -33.20 -35.25 36.47
C PRO A 13 -32.46 -34.60 35.30
N TRP A 14 -32.59 -33.29 35.09
CA TRP A 14 -31.96 -32.56 33.99
C TRP A 14 -31.04 -31.42 34.45
N GLY A 15 -30.84 -31.25 35.76
CA GLY A 15 -29.96 -30.25 36.34
C GLY A 15 -28.60 -30.81 36.70
N GLY A 16 -27.80 -31.12 35.72
CA GLY A 16 -26.46 -31.61 35.98
C GLY A 16 -25.59 -31.68 34.75
N ARG A 17 -25.31 -30.56 34.15
CA ARG A 17 -24.13 -30.45 33.30
C ARG A 17 -23.60 -29.00 33.35
N GLY A 18 -22.47 -28.94 34.04
CA GLY A 18 -21.73 -27.74 34.29
C GLY A 18 -21.44 -26.94 33.02
N ASP A 19 -21.30 -25.70 33.26
CA ASP A 19 -20.75 -24.64 32.44
C ASP A 19 -19.69 -25.11 31.44
N GLN A 20 -20.11 -25.37 30.23
CA GLN A 20 -19.29 -25.31 29.04
C GLN A 20 -19.95 -24.35 28.04
N GLY A 21 -20.14 -23.11 28.48
CA GLY A 21 -20.29 -22.00 27.57
C GLY A 21 -18.95 -21.76 26.84
N PRO A 22 -18.95 -21.14 25.68
CA PRO A 22 -17.71 -20.73 25.03
C PRO A 22 -16.88 -19.92 26.04
N PRO A 23 -15.54 -20.10 26.09
CA PRO A 23 -14.70 -19.46 27.09
C PRO A 23 -15.01 -17.98 27.11
N ASP A 24 -15.48 -17.51 28.28
CA ASP A 24 -15.81 -16.11 28.51
C ASP A 24 -14.54 -15.28 28.27
N LEU A 25 -14.56 -14.53 27.20
CA LEU A 25 -13.47 -13.60 26.85
C LEU A 25 -13.19 -12.63 28.01
N ASP A 26 -14.20 -12.33 28.83
CA ASP A 26 -14.05 -11.51 30.03
C ASP A 26 -13.25 -12.22 31.15
N GLU A 27 -13.39 -13.53 31.33
CA GLU A 27 -12.56 -14.28 32.27
C GLU A 27 -11.13 -14.44 31.77
N ALA A 28 -10.94 -14.69 30.47
CA ALA A 28 -9.63 -14.74 29.84
C ALA A 28 -8.93 -13.39 29.95
N PHE A 29 -9.67 -12.31 29.73
CA PHE A 29 -9.14 -10.94 29.87
C PHE A 29 -8.79 -10.59 31.31
N LYS A 30 -9.63 -10.99 32.30
CA LYS A 30 -9.32 -10.83 33.72
C LYS A 30 -8.12 -11.65 34.17
N LYS A 31 -7.96 -12.89 33.68
CA LYS A 31 -6.79 -13.73 33.96
C LYS A 31 -5.53 -13.14 33.36
N LEU A 32 -5.60 -12.63 32.13
CA LEU A 32 -4.49 -11.94 31.47
C LEU A 32 -4.09 -10.67 32.22
N GLN A 33 -5.09 -9.90 32.67
CA GLN A 33 -4.89 -8.68 33.46
C GLN A 33 -4.29 -9.00 34.85
N GLN A 34 -4.70 -10.08 35.50
CA GLN A 34 -4.11 -10.54 36.76
C GLN A 34 -2.69 -11.07 36.60
N GLN A 35 -2.39 -11.78 35.51
CA GLN A 35 -1.02 -12.25 35.21
C GLN A 35 -0.10 -11.07 34.86
N LEU A 36 -0.58 -10.09 34.09
CA LEU A 36 0.16 -8.86 33.83
C LEU A 36 0.37 -8.02 35.07
N ALA A 37 -0.64 -7.90 35.94
CA ALA A 37 -0.51 -7.22 37.23
C ALA A 37 0.48 -7.94 38.19
N GLY A 38 0.57 -9.28 38.11
CA GLY A 38 1.54 -10.08 38.87
C GLY A 38 2.98 -9.93 38.36
N ILE A 39 3.19 -9.73 37.07
CA ILE A 39 4.53 -9.54 36.49
C ILE A 39 5.03 -8.10 36.69
N PHE A 40 4.13 -7.09 36.66
CA PHE A 40 4.48 -5.68 36.86
C PHE A 40 4.29 -5.18 38.31
N GLY A 41 3.63 -5.98 39.19
CA GLY A 41 3.38 -5.65 40.59
C GLY A 41 4.33 -6.25 41.62
N GLY A 42 5.31 -7.03 41.17
CA GLY A 42 6.24 -7.75 42.07
C GLY A 42 7.48 -6.93 42.44
N GLY A 43 7.31 -5.98 43.31
CA GLY A 43 8.44 -5.26 43.90
C GLY A 43 8.04 -4.69 45.28
N GLY A 44 8.34 -5.46 46.34
CA GLY A 44 7.94 -5.34 47.69
C GLY A 44 8.23 -4.05 48.43
N GLY A 45 7.54 -3.98 49.56
CA GLY A 45 8.14 -3.43 50.78
C GLY A 45 7.67 -2.06 51.24
N CYS A 46 6.83 -2.07 52.23
CA CYS A 46 6.79 -1.17 53.42
C CYS A 46 7.14 0.31 53.27
N GLY A 47 6.18 1.14 53.73
CA GLY A 47 6.53 2.33 54.49
C GLY A 47 5.96 3.64 54.00
N GLY A 48 4.90 4.13 54.72
CA GLY A 48 4.83 5.54 55.11
C GLY A 48 4.34 6.54 54.08
N GLY A 49 3.14 6.99 54.32
CA GLY A 49 2.45 8.19 53.96
C GLY A 49 3.17 9.34 53.29
N SER A 50 2.54 9.83 52.26
CA SER A 50 2.36 11.27 52.03
C SER A 50 1.48 11.48 50.79
N SER A 51 0.41 12.22 50.97
CA SER A 51 -0.46 12.75 49.92
C SER A 51 0.31 13.73 49.04
N GLY A 52 0.43 13.44 47.78
CA GLY A 52 0.95 14.34 46.79
C GLY A 52 0.78 13.63 45.45
N GLY A 53 0.07 14.24 44.47
CA GLY A 53 -0.27 13.70 43.18
C GLY A 53 0.91 13.09 42.42
N GLY A 54 1.33 11.92 42.82
CA GLY A 54 2.36 11.14 42.20
C GLY A 54 1.78 10.44 40.97
N PHE A 55 2.16 10.90 39.81
CA PHE A 55 2.10 10.17 38.60
C PHE A 55 2.61 8.76 38.89
N ASN A 56 1.69 7.80 38.90
CA ASN A 56 2.05 6.41 39.21
C ASN A 56 3.08 5.93 38.20
N MET A 57 4.33 5.85 38.61
CA MET A 57 5.48 5.51 37.77
C MET A 57 5.30 4.14 37.08
N SER A 58 4.54 3.25 37.72
CA SER A 58 4.13 1.97 37.14
C SER A 58 3.13 2.13 35.97
N LEU A 59 2.17 3.06 36.12
CA LEU A 59 1.18 3.32 35.06
C LEU A 59 1.82 4.04 33.88
N ALA A 60 2.74 4.97 34.13
CA ALA A 60 3.54 5.60 33.09
C ALA A 60 4.42 4.58 32.33
N GLY A 61 4.99 3.59 33.04
CA GLY A 61 5.76 2.51 32.42
C GLY A 61 4.91 1.60 31.49
N ILE A 62 3.69 1.28 31.94
CA ILE A 62 2.75 0.48 31.12
C ILE A 62 2.32 1.25 29.87
N VAL A 63 1.98 2.54 30.02
CA VAL A 63 1.60 3.39 28.88
C VAL A 63 2.76 3.53 27.90
N ALA A 64 3.98 3.74 28.41
CA ALA A 64 5.17 3.80 27.55
C ALA A 64 5.42 2.48 26.80
N ALA A 65 5.28 1.32 27.46
CA ALA A 65 5.42 0.02 26.84
C ALA A 65 4.37 -0.24 25.75
N VAL A 66 3.11 0.14 25.99
CA VAL A 66 2.03 0.05 25.00
C VAL A 66 2.30 0.97 23.81
N LEU A 67 2.76 2.19 24.03
CA LEU A 67 3.11 3.12 22.97
C LEU A 67 4.27 2.60 22.12
N VAL A 68 5.30 2.00 22.74
CA VAL A 68 6.42 1.39 22.01
C VAL A 68 5.95 0.20 21.19
N LEU A 69 5.12 -0.69 21.73
CA LEU A 69 4.57 -1.83 21.00
C LEU A 69 3.68 -1.37 19.84
N ALA A 70 2.84 -0.35 20.06
CA ALA A 70 2.02 0.24 19.01
C ALA A 70 2.88 0.86 17.89
N TYR A 71 3.95 1.57 18.26
CA TYR A 71 4.89 2.16 17.30
C TYR A 71 5.58 1.09 16.44
N PHE A 72 6.03 -0.01 17.04
CA PHE A 72 6.62 -1.12 16.30
C PHE A 72 5.60 -1.81 15.39
N GLY A 73 4.36 -1.98 15.83
CA GLY A 73 3.29 -2.59 15.05
C GLY A 73 2.88 -1.75 13.82
N LEU A 74 2.86 -0.43 13.95
CA LEU A 74 2.51 0.49 12.86
C LEU A 74 3.59 0.59 11.77
N GLY A 75 4.83 0.19 12.06
CA GLY A 75 5.94 0.23 11.12
C GLY A 75 6.03 -0.97 10.18
N VAL A 76 5.22 -2.01 10.39
CA VAL A 76 5.22 -3.21 9.55
C VAL A 76 4.36 -2.99 8.32
N TYR A 77 4.92 -3.23 7.13
CA TYR A 77 4.19 -3.20 5.87
C TYR A 77 4.63 -4.34 4.96
N GLN A 78 3.75 -4.70 4.04
CA GLN A 78 3.99 -5.75 3.06
C GLN A 78 4.06 -5.15 1.67
N VAL A 79 5.06 -5.58 0.89
CA VAL A 79 5.24 -5.25 -0.52
C VAL A 79 4.85 -6.48 -1.35
N ASP A 80 3.92 -6.30 -2.28
CA ASP A 80 3.49 -7.40 -3.16
C ASP A 80 4.58 -7.74 -4.19
N GLN A 81 4.49 -8.95 -4.78
CA GLN A 81 5.45 -9.44 -5.77
C GLN A 81 5.51 -8.57 -7.03
N GLN A 82 4.38 -7.94 -7.38
CA GLN A 82 4.26 -7.06 -8.55
C GLN A 82 4.68 -5.62 -8.27
N GLU A 83 4.98 -5.30 -7.02
CA GLU A 83 5.27 -3.95 -6.57
C GLU A 83 6.72 -3.79 -6.13
N ARG A 84 7.17 -2.55 -6.15
CA ARG A 84 8.45 -2.11 -5.58
C ARG A 84 8.19 -0.91 -4.68
N GLY A 85 8.78 -0.94 -3.51
CA GLY A 85 8.70 0.17 -2.57
C GLY A 85 9.83 1.17 -2.80
N VAL A 86 9.48 2.45 -2.89
CA VAL A 86 10.44 3.54 -2.87
C VAL A 86 10.32 4.24 -1.52
N VAL A 87 11.42 4.27 -0.77
CA VAL A 87 11.45 4.86 0.57
C VAL A 87 11.88 6.31 0.50
N LEU A 88 11.04 7.20 1.03
CA LEU A 88 11.34 8.61 1.21
C LEU A 88 11.64 8.86 2.68
N ARG A 89 12.90 9.05 3.03
CA ARG A 89 13.33 9.43 4.38
C ARG A 89 13.43 10.93 4.51
N PHE A 90 12.59 11.52 5.36
CA PHE A 90 12.47 12.99 5.49
C PHE A 90 12.31 13.71 4.13
N GLY A 91 11.62 13.09 3.17
CA GLY A 91 11.42 13.62 1.83
C GLY A 91 12.60 13.42 0.86
N LYS A 92 13.72 12.84 1.31
CA LYS A 92 14.82 12.43 0.44
C LYS A 92 14.61 10.99 0.00
N VAL A 93 14.64 10.77 -1.31
CA VAL A 93 14.54 9.42 -1.88
C VAL A 93 15.78 8.62 -1.53
N GLN A 94 15.59 7.41 -1.06
CA GLN A 94 16.65 6.45 -0.85
C GLN A 94 16.89 5.69 -2.17
N GLU A 95 18.14 5.48 -2.54
CA GLU A 95 18.49 4.81 -3.81
C GLU A 95 18.14 3.31 -3.81
N ASP A 96 17.90 2.75 -2.64
CA ASP A 96 17.55 1.35 -2.48
C ASP A 96 16.05 1.13 -2.71
N VAL A 97 15.72 0.30 -3.70
CA VAL A 97 14.34 -0.15 -3.97
C VAL A 97 14.01 -1.32 -3.07
N VAL A 98 12.91 -1.20 -2.31
CA VAL A 98 12.45 -2.27 -1.43
C VAL A 98 11.86 -3.40 -2.27
N MET A 99 12.42 -4.59 -2.12
CA MET A 99 11.97 -5.82 -2.78
C MET A 99 10.65 -6.34 -2.17
N PRO A 100 9.92 -7.23 -2.87
CA PRO A 100 8.73 -7.87 -2.33
C PRO A 100 9.01 -8.63 -1.02
N GLY A 101 8.07 -8.53 -0.08
CA GLY A 101 8.17 -9.19 1.21
C GLY A 101 7.63 -8.34 2.35
N LEU A 102 7.90 -8.80 3.57
CA LEU A 102 7.56 -8.11 4.80
C LEU A 102 8.74 -7.23 5.23
N HIS A 103 8.46 -5.96 5.39
CA HIS A 103 9.46 -4.95 5.79
C HIS A 103 8.98 -4.17 7.00
N TRP A 104 9.93 -3.59 7.70
CA TRP A 104 9.67 -2.68 8.81
C TRP A 104 10.42 -1.37 8.60
N ASN A 105 9.67 -0.27 8.62
CA ASN A 105 10.22 1.07 8.58
C ASN A 105 9.59 1.94 9.68
N PRO A 106 10.32 2.87 10.28
CA PRO A 106 9.79 3.77 11.28
C PRO A 106 8.74 4.72 10.66
N PRO A 107 7.46 4.63 11.08
CA PRO A 107 6.35 5.30 10.41
C PRO A 107 6.37 6.83 10.47
N LEU A 108 7.16 7.41 11.41
CA LEU A 108 7.30 8.86 11.56
C LEU A 108 8.38 9.47 10.67
N VAL A 109 9.33 8.66 10.20
CA VAL A 109 10.53 9.12 9.49
C VAL A 109 10.47 8.77 8.02
N ASP A 110 10.03 7.56 7.71
CA ASP A 110 10.03 6.99 6.40
C ASP A 110 8.60 6.93 5.83
N ARG A 111 8.48 7.42 4.59
CA ARG A 111 7.27 7.27 3.79
C ARG A 111 7.58 6.31 2.65
N VAL A 112 6.80 5.25 2.52
CA VAL A 112 6.97 4.25 1.47
C VAL A 112 5.89 4.45 0.42
N GLU A 113 6.31 4.65 -0.82
CA GLU A 113 5.42 4.71 -1.99
C GLU A 113 5.58 3.41 -2.77
N LEU A 114 4.46 2.70 -2.96
CA LEU A 114 4.44 1.44 -3.71
C LEU A 114 4.13 1.71 -5.17
N VAL A 115 4.96 1.18 -6.06
CA VAL A 115 4.80 1.31 -7.52
C VAL A 115 4.72 -0.09 -8.12
N ASN A 116 3.65 -0.34 -8.88
CA ASN A 116 3.51 -1.59 -9.62
C ASN A 116 4.38 -1.55 -10.87
N VAL A 117 5.35 -2.48 -10.96
CA VAL A 117 6.33 -2.55 -12.07
C VAL A 117 5.97 -3.62 -13.10
N THR A 118 5.04 -4.49 -12.78
CA THR A 118 4.64 -5.60 -13.68
C THR A 118 3.37 -5.28 -14.46
N ARG A 119 2.59 -4.32 -13.95
CA ARG A 119 1.31 -3.96 -14.56
C ARG A 119 1.54 -3.28 -15.90
N LEU A 120 0.98 -3.89 -16.95
CA LEU A 120 0.90 -3.27 -18.26
C LEU A 120 -0.25 -2.25 -18.26
N ASN A 121 0.09 -0.99 -18.48
CA ASN A 121 -0.86 0.10 -18.62
C ASN A 121 -1.04 0.43 -20.09
N SER A 122 -2.18 1.00 -20.47
CA SER A 122 -2.46 1.41 -21.83
C SER A 122 -2.90 2.86 -21.89
N LEU A 123 -2.35 3.61 -22.85
CA LEU A 123 -2.73 4.97 -23.18
C LEU A 123 -3.22 5.00 -24.62
N SER A 124 -4.43 5.47 -24.85
CA SER A 124 -4.97 5.64 -26.22
C SER A 124 -4.98 7.14 -26.55
N HIS A 125 -4.30 7.48 -27.65
CA HIS A 125 -4.23 8.84 -28.15
C HIS A 125 -4.84 8.90 -29.54
N LYS A 126 -5.70 9.91 -29.79
CA LYS A 126 -6.35 10.12 -31.07
C LYS A 126 -6.22 11.60 -31.48
N ALA A 127 -5.70 11.82 -32.68
CA ALA A 127 -5.53 13.19 -33.19
C ALA A 127 -5.63 13.23 -34.72
N LEU A 128 -6.07 14.41 -35.19
CA LEU A 128 -6.01 14.76 -36.62
C LEU A 128 -4.64 15.35 -36.92
N MET A 129 -3.97 14.81 -37.93
CA MET A 129 -2.62 15.22 -38.30
C MET A 129 -2.51 15.40 -39.81
N LEU A 130 -1.52 16.16 -40.23
CA LEU A 130 -1.19 16.37 -41.65
C LEU A 130 -0.02 15.46 -42.01
N THR A 131 -0.13 14.75 -43.10
CA THR A 131 0.96 13.95 -43.72
C THR A 131 1.88 14.82 -44.58
N GLU A 132 3.02 14.26 -45.02
CA GLU A 132 3.96 14.92 -45.93
C GLU A 132 3.27 15.35 -47.25
N ASP A 133 2.29 14.57 -47.73
CA ASP A 133 1.51 14.82 -48.94
C ASP A 133 0.38 15.85 -48.72
N GLU A 134 0.39 16.62 -47.64
CA GLU A 134 -0.64 17.64 -47.30
C GLU A 134 -2.06 17.05 -47.12
N ASN A 135 -2.18 15.77 -46.81
CA ASN A 135 -3.47 15.14 -46.51
C ASN A 135 -3.75 15.14 -45.01
N ILE A 136 -5.01 15.39 -44.62
CA ILE A 136 -5.44 15.30 -43.23
C ILE A 136 -5.85 13.86 -42.94
N VAL A 137 -5.22 13.24 -41.94
CA VAL A 137 -5.51 11.89 -41.48
C VAL A 137 -5.95 11.87 -40.04
N ASP A 138 -6.92 11.01 -39.73
CA ASP A 138 -7.34 10.74 -38.33
C ASP A 138 -6.60 9.51 -37.82
N VAL A 139 -5.64 9.71 -36.93
CA VAL A 139 -4.77 8.65 -36.43
C VAL A 139 -5.12 8.35 -34.99
N SER A 140 -5.31 7.06 -34.71
CA SER A 140 -5.49 6.55 -33.35
C SER A 140 -4.39 5.55 -33.04
N ILE A 141 -3.66 5.78 -31.94
CA ILE A 141 -2.60 4.89 -31.45
C ILE A 141 -2.88 4.48 -30.02
N THR A 142 -2.57 3.24 -29.69
CA THR A 142 -2.60 2.75 -28.30
C THR A 142 -1.20 2.34 -27.91
N VAL A 143 -0.65 3.05 -26.93
CA VAL A 143 0.67 2.77 -26.35
C VAL A 143 0.48 1.92 -25.11
N GLN A 144 1.16 0.79 -25.08
CA GLN A 144 1.27 -0.04 -23.87
C GLN A 144 2.60 0.24 -23.20
N TRP A 145 2.57 0.45 -21.90
CA TRP A 145 3.75 0.84 -21.15
C TRP A 145 3.78 0.22 -19.76
N LEU A 146 4.96 0.07 -19.19
CA LEU A 146 5.20 -0.38 -17.84
C LEU A 146 6.25 0.48 -17.16
N VAL A 147 6.33 0.39 -15.83
CA VAL A 147 7.34 1.10 -15.04
C VAL A 147 8.57 0.22 -14.89
N ASN A 148 9.68 0.63 -15.50
CA ASN A 148 10.96 -0.04 -15.40
C ASN A 148 11.75 0.43 -14.16
N ASN A 149 11.82 1.74 -13.94
CA ASN A 149 12.50 2.32 -12.79
C ASN A 149 11.51 3.10 -11.90
N PRO A 150 11.10 2.54 -10.75
CA PRO A 150 10.12 3.18 -9.87
C PRO A 150 10.64 4.48 -9.23
N ILE A 151 11.96 4.62 -9.02
CA ILE A 151 12.56 5.83 -8.45
C ILE A 151 12.39 6.99 -9.42
N ASP A 152 12.82 6.82 -10.66
CA ASP A 152 12.72 7.86 -11.69
C ASP A 152 11.26 8.21 -11.97
N TYR A 153 10.38 7.22 -12.02
CA TYR A 153 8.94 7.39 -12.22
C TYR A 153 8.29 8.30 -11.17
N LEU A 154 8.69 8.18 -9.89
CA LEU A 154 8.14 8.99 -8.79
C LEU A 154 8.82 10.35 -8.62
N THR A 155 10.09 10.48 -9.03
CA THR A 155 10.90 11.64 -8.63
C THR A 155 11.27 12.59 -9.76
N ARG A 156 11.44 12.08 -10.96
CA ARG A 156 11.93 12.89 -12.09
C ARG A 156 10.85 13.72 -12.73
N VAL A 157 9.65 13.16 -12.84
CA VAL A 157 8.55 13.82 -13.53
C VAL A 157 7.32 13.90 -12.61
N ARG A 158 6.73 15.08 -12.52
CA ARG A 158 5.59 15.31 -11.63
C ARG A 158 4.33 14.53 -12.03
N GLN A 159 4.11 14.40 -13.34
CA GLN A 159 2.95 13.71 -13.91
C GLN A 159 3.42 12.84 -15.10
N PRO A 160 3.96 11.65 -14.83
CA PRO A 160 4.58 10.83 -15.86
C PRO A 160 3.60 10.38 -16.96
N GLN A 161 2.33 10.16 -16.61
CA GLN A 161 1.28 9.80 -17.58
C GLN A 161 0.98 10.93 -18.56
N VAL A 162 0.90 12.17 -18.08
CA VAL A 162 0.68 13.35 -18.94
C VAL A 162 1.90 13.59 -19.82
N SER A 163 3.09 13.40 -19.29
CA SER A 163 4.33 13.50 -20.06
C SER A 163 4.42 12.42 -21.16
N LEU A 164 3.96 11.21 -20.86
CA LEU A 164 3.84 10.13 -21.84
C LEU A 164 2.88 10.51 -22.96
N ASP A 165 1.71 11.06 -22.63
CA ASP A 165 0.71 11.49 -23.64
C ASP A 165 1.28 12.56 -24.57
N HIS A 166 1.89 13.60 -24.03
CA HIS A 166 2.54 14.64 -24.85
C HIS A 166 3.73 14.13 -25.66
N ALA A 167 4.52 13.22 -25.09
CA ALA A 167 5.61 12.58 -25.84
C ALA A 167 5.09 11.72 -26.99
N THR A 168 3.98 10.99 -26.75
CA THR A 168 3.30 10.19 -27.78
C THR A 168 2.77 11.07 -28.89
N GLU A 169 2.09 12.17 -28.56
CA GLU A 169 1.59 13.12 -29.55
C GLU A 169 2.72 13.72 -30.37
N SER A 170 3.83 14.09 -29.71
CA SER A 170 4.99 14.68 -30.41
C SER A 170 5.69 13.69 -31.32
N ALA A 171 5.86 12.43 -30.87
CA ALA A 171 6.46 11.37 -31.68
C ALA A 171 5.57 11.04 -32.90
N LEU A 172 4.27 10.87 -32.64
CA LEU A 172 3.29 10.59 -33.69
C LEU A 172 3.22 11.69 -34.74
N ARG A 173 3.15 12.96 -34.29
CA ARG A 173 3.13 14.12 -35.22
C ARG A 173 4.39 14.19 -36.06
N HIS A 174 5.55 13.88 -35.51
CA HIS A 174 6.79 13.89 -36.28
C HIS A 174 6.80 12.78 -37.34
N VAL A 175 6.48 11.55 -36.94
CA VAL A 175 6.53 10.40 -37.87
C VAL A 175 5.46 10.49 -38.95
N VAL A 176 4.22 10.83 -38.59
CA VAL A 176 3.13 11.01 -39.57
C VAL A 176 3.41 12.18 -40.53
N GLY A 177 3.95 13.30 -39.97
CA GLY A 177 4.29 14.47 -40.77
C GLY A 177 5.46 14.25 -41.74
N SER A 178 6.28 13.23 -41.50
CA SER A 178 7.36 12.81 -42.43
C SER A 178 7.02 11.57 -43.28
N SER A 179 5.78 11.08 -43.21
CA SER A 179 5.30 9.91 -43.92
C SER A 179 4.23 10.30 -44.93
N GLY A 180 4.22 9.65 -46.11
CA GLY A 180 3.15 9.79 -47.04
C GLY A 180 1.86 9.09 -46.61
N MET A 181 0.72 9.55 -47.09
CA MET A 181 -0.60 9.02 -46.73
C MET A 181 -0.70 7.50 -46.94
N ASP A 182 -0.17 6.97 -48.06
CA ASP A 182 -0.21 5.54 -48.36
C ASP A 182 0.52 4.72 -47.27
N GLN A 183 1.62 5.18 -46.73
CA GLN A 183 2.37 4.51 -45.68
C GLN A 183 1.59 4.46 -44.36
N VAL A 184 0.86 5.52 -44.06
CA VAL A 184 0.06 5.61 -42.83
C VAL A 184 -1.20 4.75 -42.91
N ILE A 185 -1.84 4.65 -44.08
CA ILE A 185 -3.15 3.98 -44.22
C ILE A 185 -3.02 2.50 -44.60
N THR A 186 -1.98 2.10 -45.36
CA THR A 186 -1.85 0.76 -45.93
C THR A 186 -0.79 -0.11 -45.25
N ASP A 187 0.13 -0.65 -46.02
CA ASP A 187 1.12 -1.63 -45.54
C ASP A 187 2.24 -1.03 -44.67
N GLY A 188 2.37 0.29 -44.65
CA GLY A 188 3.38 0.99 -43.86
C GLY A 188 3.07 1.14 -42.36
N ARG A 189 1.85 0.80 -41.91
CA ARG A 189 1.42 1.00 -40.52
C ARG A 189 2.36 0.38 -39.51
N ALA A 190 2.87 -0.83 -39.75
CA ALA A 190 3.78 -1.51 -38.86
C ALA A 190 5.14 -0.79 -38.75
N ALA A 191 5.65 -0.26 -39.89
CA ALA A 191 6.87 0.51 -39.89
C ALA A 191 6.72 1.85 -39.20
N VAL A 192 5.62 2.57 -39.44
CA VAL A 192 5.26 3.82 -38.75
C VAL A 192 5.14 3.58 -37.26
N ALA A 193 4.46 2.50 -36.84
CA ALA A 193 4.32 2.17 -35.41
C ALA A 193 5.67 1.89 -34.73
N ALA A 194 6.57 1.15 -35.43
CA ALA A 194 7.92 0.87 -34.91
C ALA A 194 8.77 2.16 -34.78
N GLU A 195 8.68 3.07 -35.75
CA GLU A 195 9.38 4.34 -35.71
C GLU A 195 8.85 5.27 -34.59
N VAL A 196 7.52 5.31 -34.41
CA VAL A 196 6.90 6.03 -33.29
C VAL A 196 7.37 5.46 -31.96
N GLN A 197 7.44 4.13 -31.81
CA GLN A 197 7.93 3.48 -30.61
C GLN A 197 9.37 3.87 -30.28
N ASP A 198 10.27 3.77 -31.25
CA ASP A 198 11.69 4.11 -31.07
C ASP A 198 11.89 5.59 -30.66
N ARG A 199 11.18 6.47 -31.36
CA ARG A 199 11.23 7.91 -31.07
C ARG A 199 10.62 8.24 -29.71
N LEU A 200 9.47 7.63 -29.38
CA LEU A 200 8.83 7.78 -28.08
C LEU A 200 9.78 7.34 -26.96
N GLN A 201 10.41 6.16 -27.10
CA GLN A 201 11.35 5.66 -26.11
C GLN A 201 12.57 6.60 -25.97
N THR A 202 13.03 7.18 -27.04
CA THR A 202 14.10 8.19 -27.00
C THR A 202 13.69 9.42 -26.19
N TYR A 203 12.45 9.92 -26.35
CA TYR A 203 11.94 11.04 -25.57
C TYR A 203 11.81 10.67 -24.10
N LEU A 204 11.23 9.51 -23.78
CA LEU A 204 11.06 9.04 -22.41
C LEU A 204 12.40 8.84 -21.69
N ASN A 205 13.41 8.35 -22.40
CA ASN A 205 14.77 8.22 -21.89
C ASN A 205 15.43 9.59 -21.64
N SER A 206 15.22 10.57 -22.52
CA SER A 206 15.76 11.93 -22.33
C SER A 206 15.17 12.64 -21.12
N TYR A 207 13.91 12.35 -20.79
CA TYR A 207 13.22 12.87 -19.60
C TYR A 207 13.50 12.06 -18.33
N ASN A 208 14.14 10.88 -18.45
CA ASN A 208 14.36 9.93 -17.37
C ASN A 208 13.06 9.59 -16.64
N THR A 209 12.00 9.28 -17.38
CA THR A 209 10.67 9.02 -16.80
C THR A 209 10.57 7.68 -16.08
N GLY A 210 11.52 6.75 -16.29
CA GLY A 210 11.47 5.39 -15.77
C GLY A 210 10.39 4.51 -16.40
N ILE A 211 9.85 4.89 -17.56
CA ILE A 211 8.83 4.17 -18.33
C ILE A 211 9.49 3.44 -19.51
N LEU A 212 8.98 2.25 -19.80
CA LEU A 212 9.37 1.42 -20.93
C LEU A 212 8.12 1.04 -21.74
#